data_4f997978c3b065d4c36c1f2ef38848a0
#
_entry.id   4f997978c3b065d4c36c1f2ef38848a0
#
_cell.length_a   1.000
_cell.length_b   1.000
_cell.length_c   1.000
_cell.angle_alpha   90.00
_cell.angle_beta   90.00
_cell.angle_gamma   90.00
#
_symmetry.space_group_name_H-M   'P 1'
#
loop_
_entity.id
_entity.type
_entity.pdbx_description
1 polymer ?
#
loop_
_entity_poly.entity_id
_entity_poly.type
_entity_poly.pdbx_seq_one_letter_code
_entity_poly.pdbx_strand_id
1 'polypeptide(L)'
;QIGKHVERADMTSRTLEMTSLLLAEDRSHALRRYESILWSSLLSALGGQQMYLRHKNSRVVGRDVLEFLCQDLQFPRSLLYSLTGVNFYLTRLPEPTKVAAISSRVAEQFAKQDISVIPVDQIHWFMDRLQADLTVLHSEIAHTWFYPETDQSQSQSQS
;
A
#
# COMPACT_ATOMS: atom_id res chain seq x y z
N GLN A 1 -0.57 -13.95 -8.40
CA GLN A 1 -1.33 -12.70 -8.26
C GLN A 1 -1.00 -11.97 -6.95
N ILE A 2 -0.80 -12.68 -5.82
CA ILE A 2 -0.49 -12.06 -4.51
C ILE A 2 0.73 -11.14 -4.62
N GLY A 3 1.87 -11.63 -5.13
CA GLY A 3 3.09 -10.82 -5.31
C GLY A 3 2.85 -9.54 -6.11
N LYS A 4 2.03 -9.61 -7.16
CA LYS A 4 1.66 -8.44 -7.96
C LYS A 4 0.91 -7.37 -7.16
N HIS A 5 0.03 -7.78 -6.23
CA HIS A 5 -0.70 -6.86 -5.37
C HIS A 5 0.20 -6.27 -4.28
N VAL A 6 1.06 -7.08 -3.67
CA VAL A 6 2.04 -6.61 -2.68
C VAL A 6 2.99 -5.59 -3.32
N GLU A 7 3.54 -5.90 -4.49
CA GLU A 7 4.44 -5.00 -5.23
C GLU A 7 3.74 -3.67 -5.59
N ARG A 8 2.48 -3.72 -6.03
CA ARG A 8 1.72 -2.50 -6.33
C ARG A 8 1.48 -1.63 -5.11
N ALA A 9 1.15 -2.26 -3.97
CA ALA A 9 0.98 -1.54 -2.72
C ALA A 9 2.31 -0.90 -2.28
N ASP A 10 3.42 -1.62 -2.33
CA ASP A 10 4.75 -1.11 -1.99
C ASP A 10 5.16 0.05 -2.91
N MET A 11 5.03 -0.09 -4.22
CA MET A 11 5.34 0.99 -5.17
C MET A 11 4.50 2.24 -4.94
N THR A 12 3.19 2.09 -4.73
CA THR A 12 2.29 3.23 -4.51
C THR A 12 2.59 3.92 -3.19
N SER A 13 2.83 3.18 -2.10
CA SER A 13 3.17 3.76 -0.80
C SER A 13 4.49 4.54 -0.86
N ARG A 14 5.53 4.00 -1.50
CA ARG A 14 6.82 4.71 -1.68
C ARG A 14 6.70 5.97 -2.52
N THR A 15 5.89 5.93 -3.57
CA THR A 15 5.71 7.11 -4.43
C THR A 15 4.93 8.20 -3.70
N LEU A 16 3.92 7.83 -2.88
CA LEU A 16 3.20 8.75 -2.01
C LEU A 16 4.09 9.34 -0.93
N GLU A 17 4.90 8.50 -0.28
CA GLU A 17 5.88 8.92 0.73
C GLU A 17 6.84 9.99 0.16
N MET A 18 7.50 9.69 -0.96
CA MET A 18 8.43 10.62 -1.60
C MET A 18 7.77 11.95 -1.99
N THR A 19 6.56 11.90 -2.53
CA THR A 19 5.84 13.12 -2.91
C THR A 19 5.46 13.94 -1.68
N SER A 20 5.03 13.31 -0.60
CA SER A 20 4.68 14.00 0.65
C SER A 20 5.89 14.63 1.33
N LEU A 21 7.05 13.94 1.33
CA LEU A 21 8.31 14.49 1.86
C LEU A 21 8.77 15.70 1.08
N LEU A 22 8.74 15.67 -0.26
CA LEU A 22 9.09 16.81 -1.10
C LEU A 22 8.22 18.04 -0.78
N LEU A 23 6.92 17.83 -0.55
CA LEU A 23 6.00 18.91 -0.19
C LEU A 23 6.19 19.41 1.25
N ALA A 24 6.55 18.51 2.18
CA ALA A 24 6.79 18.85 3.58
C ALA A 24 8.11 19.62 3.79
N GLU A 25 9.16 19.30 3.01
CA GLU A 25 10.48 19.93 3.09
C GLU A 25 10.52 21.35 2.49
N ASP A 26 9.50 21.74 1.74
CA ASP A 26 9.42 23.07 1.10
C ASP A 26 9.19 24.20 2.10
N ARG A 27 10.22 24.55 2.87
CA ARG A 27 10.20 25.68 3.83
C ARG A 27 10.02 27.04 3.14
N SER A 28 10.37 27.15 1.86
CA SER A 28 10.28 28.40 1.09
C SER A 28 8.90 28.64 0.48
N HIS A 29 7.99 27.66 0.60
CA HIS A 29 6.70 27.63 -0.08
C HIS A 29 6.80 27.77 -1.62
N ALA A 30 7.98 27.58 -2.19
CA ALA A 30 8.20 27.67 -3.63
C ALA A 30 7.46 26.57 -4.39
N LEU A 31 7.42 25.35 -3.83
CA LEU A 31 6.73 24.21 -4.44
C LEU A 31 5.20 24.30 -4.39
N ARG A 32 4.64 25.13 -3.51
CA ARG A 32 3.16 25.30 -3.44
C ARG A 32 2.56 25.76 -4.77
N ARG A 33 3.32 26.51 -5.57
CA ARG A 33 2.88 26.91 -6.92
C ARG A 33 2.79 25.71 -7.87
N TYR A 34 3.56 24.66 -7.59
CA TYR A 34 3.69 23.47 -8.41
C TYR A 34 3.03 22.25 -7.79
N GLU A 35 2.38 22.39 -6.64
CA GLU A 35 1.77 21.29 -5.91
C GLU A 35 0.82 20.48 -6.79
N SER A 36 -0.07 21.15 -7.54
CA SER A 36 -0.99 20.46 -8.46
C SER A 36 -0.27 19.75 -9.60
N ILE A 37 0.90 20.25 -10.02
CA ILE A 37 1.74 19.61 -11.05
C ILE A 37 2.40 18.36 -10.47
N LEU A 38 2.91 18.43 -9.25
CA LEU A 38 3.50 17.27 -8.57
C LEU A 38 2.46 16.14 -8.39
N TRP A 39 1.26 16.48 -7.92
CA TRP A 39 0.17 15.51 -7.81
C TRP A 39 -0.29 14.96 -9.16
N SER A 40 -0.32 15.78 -10.21
CA SER A 40 -0.63 15.33 -11.57
C SER A 40 0.45 14.39 -12.11
N SER A 41 1.71 14.69 -11.84
CA SER A 41 2.84 13.84 -12.24
C SER A 41 2.80 12.50 -11.52
N LEU A 42 2.47 12.49 -10.23
CA LEU A 42 2.26 11.27 -9.45
C LEU A 42 1.13 10.41 -10.04
N LEU A 43 -0.03 11.00 -10.30
CA LEU A 43 -1.16 10.29 -10.94
C LEU A 43 -0.77 9.71 -12.30
N SER A 44 -0.01 10.47 -13.09
CA SER A 44 0.48 10.02 -14.41
C SER A 44 1.46 8.86 -14.28
N ALA A 45 2.43 8.94 -13.36
CA ALA A 45 3.41 7.88 -13.10
C ALA A 45 2.73 6.56 -12.67
N LEU A 46 1.66 6.66 -11.88
CA LEU A 46 0.85 5.52 -11.46
C LEU A 46 -0.21 5.10 -12.50
N GLY A 47 -0.34 5.83 -13.62
CA GLY A 47 -1.34 5.57 -14.65
C GLY A 47 -2.79 5.83 -14.18
N GLY A 48 -2.96 6.65 -13.14
CA GLY A 48 -4.26 6.92 -12.51
C GLY A 48 -4.97 8.18 -12.98
N GLN A 49 -4.31 9.05 -13.76
CA GLN A 49 -4.81 10.39 -14.07
C GLN A 49 -6.20 10.39 -14.71
N GLN A 50 -6.42 9.55 -15.71
CA GLN A 50 -7.71 9.49 -16.41
C GLN A 50 -8.84 9.00 -15.50
N MET A 51 -8.54 8.02 -14.66
CA MET A 51 -9.51 7.47 -13.72
C MET A 51 -9.85 8.47 -12.62
N TYR A 52 -8.83 9.13 -12.07
CA TYR A 52 -9.00 10.21 -11.10
C TYR A 52 -9.92 11.31 -11.63
N LEU A 53 -9.66 11.81 -12.86
CA LEU A 53 -10.49 12.87 -13.47
C LEU A 53 -11.94 12.44 -13.69
N ARG A 54 -12.20 11.16 -13.97
CA ARG A 54 -13.57 10.63 -14.09
C ARG A 54 -14.31 10.57 -12.75
N HIS A 55 -13.58 10.22 -11.67
CA HIS A 55 -14.18 10.05 -10.34
C HIS A 55 -14.41 11.37 -9.62
N LYS A 56 -13.48 12.30 -9.73
CA LYS A 56 -13.51 13.54 -8.96
C LYS A 56 -14.06 14.74 -9.75
N ASN A 57 -14.18 14.65 -11.08
CA ASN A 57 -14.68 15.73 -11.97
C ASN A 57 -14.08 17.12 -11.68
N SER A 58 -12.86 17.20 -11.16
CA SER A 58 -12.32 18.42 -10.60
C SER A 58 -10.83 18.60 -10.91
N ARG A 59 -10.31 19.76 -10.53
CA ARG A 59 -8.88 20.04 -10.56
C ARG A 59 -8.13 19.04 -9.68
N VAL A 60 -6.85 18.81 -9.99
CA VAL A 60 -5.98 17.99 -9.17
C VAL A 60 -5.71 18.72 -7.85
N VAL A 61 -6.23 18.18 -6.77
CA VAL A 61 -6.08 18.65 -5.39
C VAL A 61 -5.41 17.54 -4.59
N GLY A 62 -4.35 17.85 -3.87
CA GLY A 62 -3.53 16.86 -3.18
C GLY A 62 -4.32 15.94 -2.25
N ARG A 63 -5.25 16.48 -1.47
CA ARG A 63 -6.13 15.69 -0.59
C ARG A 63 -6.95 14.65 -1.35
N ASP A 64 -7.56 15.05 -2.46
CA ASP A 64 -8.39 14.17 -3.29
C ASP A 64 -7.53 13.10 -3.98
N VAL A 65 -6.29 13.45 -4.35
CA VAL A 65 -5.33 12.50 -4.93
C VAL A 65 -4.90 11.48 -3.88
N LEU A 66 -4.61 11.92 -2.66
CA LEU A 66 -4.29 11.02 -1.54
C LEU A 66 -5.44 10.06 -1.26
N GLU A 67 -6.67 10.57 -1.14
CA GLU A 67 -7.85 9.73 -0.94
C GLU A 67 -8.00 8.70 -2.08
N PHE A 68 -7.89 9.14 -3.33
CA PHE A 68 -8.00 8.28 -4.49
C PHE A 68 -6.92 7.19 -4.52
N LEU A 69 -5.65 7.55 -4.34
CA LEU A 69 -4.55 6.59 -4.37
C LEU A 69 -4.53 5.67 -3.15
N CYS A 70 -5.07 6.10 -2.02
CA CYS A 70 -5.15 5.28 -0.84
C CYS A 70 -6.40 4.38 -0.82
N GLN A 71 -7.57 4.89 -1.14
CA GLN A 71 -8.84 4.25 -0.77
C GLN A 71 -9.76 3.89 -1.94
N ASP A 72 -9.43 4.24 -3.18
CA ASP A 72 -10.28 3.87 -4.32
C ASP A 72 -10.26 2.35 -4.55
N LEU A 73 -11.45 1.73 -4.52
CA LEU A 73 -11.62 0.28 -4.68
C LEU A 73 -11.66 -0.19 -6.14
N GLN A 74 -11.66 0.73 -7.10
CA GLN A 74 -11.71 0.41 -8.53
C GLN A 74 -10.37 0.64 -9.21
N PHE A 75 -9.52 1.52 -8.64
CA PHE A 75 -8.22 1.81 -9.20
C PHE A 75 -7.21 0.71 -8.85
N PRO A 76 -6.68 -0.06 -9.83
CA PRO A 76 -5.86 -1.25 -9.56
C PRO A 76 -4.53 -0.98 -8.84
N ARG A 77 -4.09 0.27 -8.75
CA ARG A 77 -2.89 0.68 -8.03
C ARG A 77 -3.17 1.48 -6.77
N SER A 78 -4.44 1.61 -6.36
CA SER A 78 -4.71 2.14 -5.03
C SER A 78 -4.25 1.14 -3.97
N LEU A 79 -3.92 1.67 -2.80
CA LEU A 79 -3.43 0.86 -1.69
C LEU A 79 -4.52 -0.11 -1.21
N LEU A 80 -5.73 0.38 -1.02
CA LEU A 80 -6.84 -0.44 -0.53
C LEU A 80 -7.25 -1.53 -1.53
N TYR A 81 -7.29 -1.23 -2.83
CA TYR A 81 -7.51 -2.24 -3.87
C TYR A 81 -6.46 -3.34 -3.80
N SER A 82 -5.18 -2.96 -3.66
CA SER A 82 -4.07 -3.90 -3.61
C SER A 82 -4.12 -4.77 -2.35
N LEU A 83 -4.36 -4.18 -1.17
CA LEU A 83 -4.49 -4.91 0.10
C LEU A 83 -5.68 -5.88 0.07
N THR A 84 -6.82 -5.43 -0.44
CA THR A 84 -8.01 -6.28 -0.61
C THR A 84 -7.73 -7.43 -1.58
N GLY A 85 -6.99 -7.16 -2.67
CA GLY A 85 -6.55 -8.17 -3.63
C GLY A 85 -5.64 -9.22 -3.00
N VAL A 86 -4.67 -8.83 -2.18
CA VAL A 86 -3.82 -9.77 -1.42
C VAL A 86 -4.68 -10.68 -0.56
N ASN A 87 -5.58 -10.11 0.24
CA ASN A 87 -6.46 -10.87 1.12
C ASN A 87 -7.36 -11.86 0.34
N PHE A 88 -7.94 -11.41 -0.76
CA PHE A 88 -8.77 -12.23 -1.64
C PHE A 88 -8.04 -13.46 -2.17
N TYR A 89 -6.78 -13.34 -2.57
CA TYR A 89 -6.01 -14.47 -3.08
C TYR A 89 -5.47 -15.36 -1.96
N LEU A 90 -5.07 -14.80 -0.82
CA LEU A 90 -4.58 -15.56 0.33
C LEU A 90 -5.63 -16.53 0.88
N THR A 91 -6.89 -16.09 0.98
CA THR A 91 -7.99 -16.95 1.47
C THR A 91 -8.29 -18.16 0.58
N ARG A 92 -7.67 -18.25 -0.61
CA ARG A 92 -7.82 -19.36 -1.56
C ARG A 92 -6.63 -20.31 -1.61
N LEU A 93 -5.59 -20.03 -0.84
CA LEU A 93 -4.43 -20.91 -0.70
C LEU A 93 -4.71 -21.99 0.37
N PRO A 94 -4.04 -23.15 0.31
CA PRO A 94 -4.08 -24.14 1.39
C PRO A 94 -3.47 -23.54 2.66
N GLU A 95 -4.09 -23.85 3.82
CA GLU A 95 -3.61 -23.42 5.15
C GLU A 95 -3.36 -21.91 5.34
N PRO A 96 -4.31 -21.03 4.96
CA PRO A 96 -4.06 -19.58 4.92
C PRO A 96 -4.15 -18.89 6.29
N THR A 97 -4.49 -19.60 7.37
CA THR A 97 -5.06 -19.05 8.61
C THR A 97 -4.26 -17.90 9.23
N LYS A 98 -2.95 -18.07 9.44
CA LYS A 98 -2.10 -17.02 10.05
C LYS A 98 -1.90 -15.85 9.11
N VAL A 99 -1.49 -16.14 7.88
CA VAL A 99 -1.16 -15.10 6.87
C VAL A 99 -2.40 -14.33 6.44
N ALA A 100 -3.53 -15.03 6.27
CA ALA A 100 -4.81 -14.38 5.95
C ALA A 100 -5.29 -13.47 7.09
N ALA A 101 -5.11 -13.86 8.35
CA ALA A 101 -5.44 -13.03 9.49
C ALA A 101 -4.60 -11.72 9.52
N ILE A 102 -3.30 -11.81 9.24
CA ILE A 102 -2.42 -10.64 9.12
C ILE A 102 -2.90 -9.73 7.99
N SER A 103 -3.13 -10.29 6.79
CA SER A 103 -3.58 -9.54 5.63
C SER A 103 -4.93 -8.85 5.87
N SER A 104 -5.90 -9.55 6.47
CA SER A 104 -7.20 -8.97 6.80
C SER A 104 -7.07 -7.81 7.79
N ARG A 105 -6.26 -7.99 8.83
CA ARG A 105 -6.00 -6.94 9.82
C ARG A 105 -5.41 -5.68 9.17
N VAL A 106 -4.39 -5.84 8.32
CA VAL A 106 -3.75 -4.70 7.62
C VAL A 106 -4.76 -3.99 6.73
N ALA A 107 -5.51 -4.73 5.91
CA ALA A 107 -6.52 -4.17 5.02
C ALA A 107 -7.65 -3.45 5.78
N GLU A 108 -8.15 -4.04 6.87
CA GLU A 108 -9.21 -3.44 7.69
C GLU A 108 -8.73 -2.18 8.44
N GLN A 109 -7.53 -2.21 9.01
CA GLN A 109 -6.95 -1.06 9.67
C GLN A 109 -6.75 0.08 8.70
N PHE A 110 -6.25 -0.21 7.50
CA PHE A 110 -6.08 0.78 6.44
C PHE A 110 -7.42 1.36 5.96
N ALA A 111 -8.42 0.51 5.75
CA ALA A 111 -9.75 0.93 5.30
C ALA A 111 -10.47 1.85 6.29
N LYS A 112 -10.19 1.70 7.60
CA LYS A 112 -10.79 2.52 8.67
C LYS A 112 -10.10 3.88 8.86
N GLN A 113 -8.95 4.11 8.22
CA GLN A 113 -8.26 5.39 8.31
C GLN A 113 -8.98 6.46 7.50
N ASP A 114 -9.23 7.58 8.12
CA ASP A 114 -9.66 8.77 7.39
C ASP A 114 -8.43 9.51 6.84
N ILE A 115 -8.10 9.20 5.58
CA ILE A 115 -6.95 9.81 4.89
C ILE A 115 -7.13 11.32 4.74
N SER A 116 -8.37 11.80 4.68
CA SER A 116 -8.66 13.21 4.43
C SER A 116 -8.22 14.14 5.58
N VAL A 117 -8.06 13.60 6.78
CA VAL A 117 -7.64 14.37 7.97
C VAL A 117 -6.13 14.30 8.24
N ILE A 118 -5.40 13.43 7.54
CA ILE A 118 -3.95 13.30 7.73
C ILE A 118 -3.24 14.49 7.06
N PRO A 119 -2.47 15.29 7.80
CA PRO A 119 -1.65 16.35 7.20
C PRO A 119 -0.63 15.78 6.21
N VAL A 120 -0.34 16.51 5.14
CA VAL A 120 0.59 16.04 4.09
C VAL A 120 1.98 15.72 4.63
N ASP A 121 2.44 16.50 5.61
CA ASP A 121 3.71 16.30 6.30
C ASP A 121 3.74 15.06 7.22
N GLN A 122 2.60 14.44 7.48
CA GLN A 122 2.50 13.20 8.26
C GLN A 122 2.24 11.97 7.39
N ILE A 123 1.97 12.15 6.10
CA ILE A 123 1.70 11.03 5.18
C ILE A 123 2.89 10.06 5.12
N HIS A 124 4.12 10.57 5.17
CA HIS A 124 5.32 9.72 5.11
C HIS A 124 5.35 8.70 6.27
N TRP A 125 5.02 9.11 7.51
CA TRP A 125 4.93 8.19 8.66
C TRP A 125 3.85 7.12 8.48
N PHE A 126 2.74 7.53 7.88
CA PHE A 126 1.64 6.61 7.60
C PHE A 126 2.02 5.58 6.53
N MET A 127 2.73 6.01 5.48
CA MET A 127 3.22 5.12 4.43
C MET A 127 4.33 4.19 4.93
N ASP A 128 5.24 4.69 5.74
CA ASP A 128 6.34 3.92 6.35
C ASP A 128 5.78 2.76 7.21
N ARG A 129 4.76 3.04 8.01
CA ARG A 129 4.06 2.02 8.78
C ARG A 129 3.42 0.94 7.88
N LEU A 130 2.76 1.35 6.80
CA LEU A 130 2.19 0.40 5.85
C LEU A 130 3.27 -0.46 5.19
N GLN A 131 4.40 0.11 4.81
CA GLN A 131 5.53 -0.62 4.22
C GLN A 131 6.11 -1.65 5.20
N ALA A 132 6.19 -1.31 6.50
CA ALA A 132 6.57 -2.27 7.54
C ALA A 132 5.58 -3.45 7.62
N ASP A 133 4.28 -3.17 7.62
CA ASP A 133 3.24 -4.20 7.61
C ASP A 133 3.30 -5.08 6.34
N LEU A 134 3.56 -4.50 5.17
CA LEU A 134 3.76 -5.23 3.91
C LEU A 134 5.01 -6.12 3.96
N THR A 135 6.08 -5.66 4.60
CA THR A 135 7.31 -6.45 4.78
C THR A 135 7.05 -7.67 5.67
N VAL A 136 6.34 -7.49 6.78
CA VAL A 136 5.92 -8.61 7.65
C VAL A 136 5.05 -9.59 6.88
N LEU A 137 4.06 -9.10 6.14
CA LEU A 137 3.18 -9.94 5.33
C LEU A 137 3.95 -10.73 4.27
N HIS A 138 4.89 -10.09 3.58
CA HIS A 138 5.76 -10.74 2.60
C HIS A 138 6.59 -11.87 3.23
N SER A 139 7.20 -11.61 4.38
CA SER A 139 7.99 -12.61 5.11
C SER A 139 7.14 -13.81 5.54
N GLU A 140 5.96 -13.57 6.08
CA GLU A 140 5.04 -14.65 6.48
C GLU A 140 4.55 -15.50 5.28
N ILE A 141 4.30 -14.86 4.12
CA ILE A 141 3.99 -15.56 2.87
C ILE A 141 5.17 -16.47 2.47
N ALA A 142 6.40 -15.92 2.52
CA ALA A 142 7.59 -16.66 2.14
C ALA A 142 7.81 -17.88 3.06
N HIS A 143 7.71 -17.71 4.38
CA HIS A 143 7.86 -18.79 5.35
C HIS A 143 6.78 -19.86 5.20
N THR A 144 5.54 -19.46 4.96
CA THR A 144 4.41 -20.42 4.90
C THR A 144 4.48 -21.32 3.67
N TRP A 145 4.83 -20.80 2.50
CA TRP A 145 4.71 -21.57 1.25
C TRP A 145 6.00 -21.81 0.49
N PHE A 146 7.06 -21.04 0.75
CA PHE A 146 8.30 -21.15 -0.02
C PHE A 146 9.47 -21.69 0.81
N TYR A 147 9.49 -21.44 2.13
CA TYR A 147 10.53 -21.90 3.04
C TYR A 147 9.89 -22.51 4.29
N PRO A 148 9.08 -23.60 4.15
CA PRO A 148 8.56 -24.28 5.35
C PRO A 148 9.74 -24.80 6.17
N GLU A 149 9.71 -24.56 7.49
CA GLU A 149 10.68 -25.16 8.40
C GLU A 149 10.58 -26.67 8.26
N THR A 150 11.64 -27.29 7.75
CA THR A 150 11.76 -28.75 7.72
C THR A 150 11.87 -29.19 9.18
N ASP A 151 10.89 -29.90 9.70
CA ASP A 151 10.93 -30.56 11.01
C ASP A 151 12.19 -31.43 11.09
N GLN A 152 13.24 -30.91 11.73
CA GLN A 152 14.48 -31.65 12.03
C GLN A 152 14.29 -32.65 13.19
N SER A 153 13.11 -33.17 13.41
CA SER A 153 12.77 -34.07 14.51
C SER A 153 12.78 -35.56 14.14
N GLN A 154 13.39 -35.98 13.02
CA GLN A 154 13.46 -37.42 12.65
C GLN A 154 14.87 -38.04 12.62
N SER A 155 15.83 -37.55 13.35
CA SER A 155 17.20 -38.19 13.37
C SER A 155 17.73 -38.57 14.72
N GLN A 156 16.91 -38.84 15.73
CA GLN A 156 17.44 -39.37 17.03
C GLN A 156 16.61 -40.50 17.61
N SER A 157 16.26 -41.50 16.82
CA SER A 157 15.73 -42.76 17.37
C SER A 157 16.21 -43.98 16.58
N GLN A 158 17.51 -44.08 16.33
CA GLN A 158 18.18 -45.35 16.00
C GLN A 158 19.63 -45.30 16.54
N SER A 159 19.78 -45.61 17.78
CA SER A 159 21.03 -46.14 18.34
C SER A 159 20.68 -46.95 19.59
#